data_5400cf7086cb51ccde3eada052cd3cb2
#
_entry.id   5400cf7086cb51ccde3eada052cd3cb2
#
_cell.length_a   1.000
_cell.length_b   1.000
_cell.length_c   1.000
_cell.angle_alpha   90.00
_cell.angle_beta   90.00
_cell.angle_gamma   90.00
#
_symmetry.space_group_name_H-M   'P 1'
#
loop_
_entity.id
_entity.type
_entity.pdbx_description
1 polymer ?
#
loop_
_entity_poly.entity_id
_entity_poly.type
_entity_poly.pdbx_seq_one_letter_code
_entity_poly.pdbx_strand_id
1 'polypeptide(L)'
;MRIWKKLVFISALPMVFFRVGSSLVTVRLSDEKFPEYEQVIPKKSSGALVVDPDSFCSSLRRISSMSDKDSRAVKLSFNGNGGSLEISSSYREFGFANEELNVSYEGPPLEIGFNSRYLFEGLQAMVSSLVSIELSDGGSPCVVRPGDSESLFKQVYVLIPMRL
;
A
#
# COMPACT_ATOMS: atom_id res chain seq x y z
N MET A 1 -3.62 -36.32 4.73
CA MET A 1 -2.16 -36.58 4.53
C MET A 1 -1.63 -35.52 3.55
N ARG A 2 -0.98 -34.44 4.06
CA ARG A 2 -0.38 -33.40 3.20
C ARG A 2 0.92 -33.93 2.64
N ILE A 3 0.94 -34.32 1.39
CA ILE A 3 2.16 -34.69 0.67
C ILE A 3 2.87 -33.36 0.33
N TRP A 4 3.87 -33.01 1.11
CA TRP A 4 4.79 -31.89 0.79
C TRP A 4 5.59 -32.31 -0.44
N LYS A 5 5.17 -31.83 -1.61
CA LYS A 5 5.99 -32.03 -2.82
C LYS A 5 7.27 -31.23 -2.65
N LYS A 6 8.42 -31.92 -2.68
CA LYS A 6 9.74 -31.32 -2.52
C LYS A 6 9.95 -30.28 -3.65
N LEU A 7 10.13 -29.03 -3.28
CA LEU A 7 10.56 -27.98 -4.21
C LEU A 7 12.07 -28.15 -4.44
N VAL A 8 12.45 -28.33 -5.69
CA VAL A 8 13.85 -28.34 -6.10
C VAL A 8 14.15 -27.05 -6.85
N PHE A 9 15.15 -26.32 -6.37
CA PHE A 9 15.62 -25.07 -6.96
C PHE A 9 17.02 -25.31 -7.54
N ILE A 10 17.21 -24.97 -8.80
CA ILE A 10 18.50 -25.01 -9.49
C ILE A 10 18.69 -23.68 -10.20
N SER A 11 19.81 -23.02 -9.91
CA SER A 11 20.23 -21.80 -10.62
C SER A 11 21.41 -22.12 -11.54
N ALA A 12 21.24 -21.83 -12.81
CA ALA A 12 22.28 -21.87 -13.80
C ALA A 12 22.16 -20.59 -14.64
N LEU A 13 23.06 -19.63 -14.43
CA LEU A 13 22.99 -18.32 -15.08
C LEU A 13 22.85 -18.46 -16.62
N PRO A 14 21.90 -17.74 -17.24
CA PRO A 14 20.95 -16.74 -16.70
C PRO A 14 19.55 -17.32 -16.35
N MET A 15 19.45 -18.59 -16.05
CA MET A 15 18.17 -19.30 -15.87
C MET A 15 18.01 -19.85 -14.47
N VAL A 16 16.77 -19.83 -13.97
CA VAL A 16 16.35 -20.49 -12.74
C VAL A 16 15.26 -21.49 -13.05
N PHE A 17 15.37 -22.65 -12.44
CA PHE A 17 14.46 -23.77 -12.61
C PHE A 17 13.80 -24.12 -11.27
N PHE A 18 12.46 -24.19 -11.27
CA PHE A 18 11.66 -24.61 -10.13
C PHE A 18 10.95 -25.92 -10.50
N ARG A 19 11.19 -26.99 -9.74
CA ARG A 19 10.52 -28.26 -9.96
C ARG A 19 9.66 -28.66 -8.76
N VAL A 20 8.38 -28.92 -9.03
CA VAL A 20 7.42 -29.44 -8.05
C VAL A 20 6.73 -30.65 -8.62
N GLY A 21 7.12 -31.85 -8.20
CA GLY A 21 6.63 -33.10 -8.77
C GLY A 21 7.00 -33.22 -10.24
N SER A 22 6.00 -33.36 -11.12
CA SER A 22 6.16 -33.44 -12.59
C SER A 22 6.22 -32.08 -13.29
N SER A 23 5.90 -31.00 -12.57
CA SER A 23 5.88 -29.64 -13.13
C SER A 23 7.26 -29.00 -13.04
N LEU A 24 7.72 -28.38 -14.15
CA LEU A 24 8.94 -27.60 -14.23
C LEU A 24 8.62 -26.20 -14.72
N VAL A 25 9.02 -25.20 -13.95
CA VAL A 25 8.95 -23.78 -14.33
C VAL A 25 10.36 -23.30 -14.56
N THR A 26 10.59 -22.69 -15.70
CA THR A 26 11.88 -22.11 -16.08
C THR A 26 11.71 -20.59 -16.23
N VAL A 27 12.56 -19.81 -15.56
CA VAL A 27 12.52 -18.36 -15.56
C VAL A 27 13.91 -17.84 -15.95
N ARG A 28 13.93 -16.89 -16.88
CA ARG A 28 15.17 -16.14 -17.18
C ARG A 28 15.33 -15.03 -16.12
N LEU A 29 16.50 -14.92 -15.55
CA LEU A 29 16.86 -13.83 -14.66
C LEU A 29 17.01 -12.52 -15.44
N SER A 30 16.63 -11.42 -14.82
CA SER A 30 16.98 -10.08 -15.31
C SER A 30 18.46 -9.81 -15.02
N ASP A 31 19.12 -9.15 -15.99
CA ASP A 31 20.50 -8.67 -15.82
C ASP A 31 20.57 -7.36 -15.03
N GLU A 32 19.39 -6.79 -14.68
CA GLU A 32 19.30 -5.54 -13.93
C GLU A 32 19.60 -5.76 -12.45
N LYS A 33 20.38 -4.83 -11.89
CA LYS A 33 20.64 -4.81 -10.45
C LYS A 33 19.34 -4.48 -9.70
N PHE A 34 19.00 -5.29 -8.71
CA PHE A 34 17.84 -5.02 -7.86
C PHE A 34 18.02 -3.67 -7.15
N PRO A 35 17.01 -2.77 -7.16
CA PRO A 35 17.11 -1.46 -6.52
C PRO A 35 17.39 -1.56 -5.03
N GLU A 36 18.14 -0.61 -4.50
CA GLU A 36 18.39 -0.48 -3.05
C GLU A 36 17.16 0.12 -2.37
N TYR A 37 16.10 -0.66 -2.26
CA TYR A 37 14.77 -0.23 -1.78
C TYR A 37 14.79 0.30 -0.34
N GLU A 38 15.79 -0.08 0.47
CA GLU A 38 15.94 0.42 1.83
C GLU A 38 16.16 1.94 1.90
N GLN A 39 16.66 2.54 0.82
CA GLN A 39 16.88 3.98 0.73
C GLN A 39 15.58 4.77 0.55
N VAL A 40 14.53 4.12 0.00
CA VAL A 40 13.22 4.77 -0.19
C VAL A 40 12.29 4.60 1.01
N ILE A 41 12.65 3.77 1.99
CA ILE A 41 11.90 3.61 3.23
C ILE A 41 12.24 4.77 4.16
N PRO A 42 11.28 5.66 4.51
CA PRO A 42 11.52 6.73 5.46
C PRO A 42 12.02 6.20 6.80
N LYS A 43 13.05 6.83 7.35
CA LYS A 43 13.61 6.45 8.67
C LYS A 43 12.83 7.03 9.84
N LYS A 44 12.00 8.03 9.58
CA LYS A 44 11.16 8.71 10.57
C LYS A 44 9.83 9.08 9.94
N SER A 45 8.77 8.98 10.71
CA SER A 45 7.44 9.48 10.40
C SER A 45 7.03 10.53 11.42
N SER A 46 6.22 11.50 11.02
CA SER A 46 5.65 12.53 11.90
C SER A 46 4.22 12.20 12.33
N GLY A 47 3.58 11.23 11.65
CA GLY A 47 2.24 10.76 11.96
C GLY A 47 2.07 9.28 11.64
N ALA A 48 1.13 8.66 12.32
CA ALA A 48 0.73 7.28 12.10
C ALA A 48 -0.80 7.17 12.06
N LEU A 49 -1.30 6.53 11.02
CA LEU A 49 -2.70 6.18 10.85
C LEU A 49 -2.86 4.67 11.09
N VAL A 50 -3.80 4.29 11.95
CA VAL A 50 -4.22 2.90 12.11
C VAL A 50 -5.68 2.78 11.68
N VAL A 51 -5.96 1.83 10.80
CA VAL A 51 -7.27 1.69 10.18
C VAL A 51 -7.56 0.24 9.81
N ASP A 52 -8.86 -0.11 9.79
CA ASP A 52 -9.36 -1.34 9.19
C ASP A 52 -9.23 -1.27 7.66
N PRO A 53 -8.46 -2.18 7.02
CA PRO A 53 -8.21 -2.15 5.59
C PRO A 53 -9.48 -2.34 4.75
N ASP A 54 -10.45 -3.14 5.18
CA ASP A 54 -11.68 -3.40 4.42
C ASP A 54 -12.56 -2.16 4.37
N SER A 55 -12.71 -1.47 5.49
CA SER A 55 -13.44 -0.21 5.60
C SER A 55 -12.79 0.86 4.72
N PHE A 56 -11.47 1.02 4.81
CA PHE A 56 -10.73 1.98 4.00
C PHE A 56 -10.81 1.68 2.50
N CYS A 57 -10.63 0.43 2.10
CA CYS A 57 -10.77 0.00 0.71
C CYS A 57 -12.18 0.27 0.15
N SER A 58 -13.21 0.10 0.98
CA SER A 58 -14.59 0.36 0.59
C SER A 58 -14.83 1.85 0.33
N SER A 59 -14.31 2.73 1.19
CA SER A 59 -14.35 4.19 1.01
C SER A 59 -13.55 4.62 -0.22
N LEU A 60 -12.33 4.10 -0.39
CA LEU A 60 -11.52 4.38 -1.58
C LEU A 60 -12.22 4.02 -2.88
N ARG A 61 -12.92 2.88 -2.94
CA ARG A 61 -13.68 2.47 -4.13
C ARG A 61 -14.79 3.46 -4.47
N ARG A 62 -15.56 3.91 -3.46
CA ARG A 62 -16.63 4.89 -3.66
C ARG A 62 -16.09 6.21 -4.17
N ILE A 63 -15.09 6.76 -3.48
CA ILE A 63 -14.52 8.07 -3.81
C ILE A 63 -13.78 8.03 -5.15
N SER A 64 -13.01 6.96 -5.43
CA SER A 64 -12.25 6.85 -6.67
C SER A 64 -13.12 6.71 -7.92
N SER A 65 -14.41 6.35 -7.79
CA SER A 65 -15.33 6.34 -8.92
C SER A 65 -15.58 7.73 -9.51
N MET A 66 -15.34 8.79 -8.71
CA MET A 66 -15.46 10.19 -9.09
C MET A 66 -14.10 10.83 -9.41
N SER A 67 -13.00 10.06 -9.40
CA SER A 67 -11.67 10.56 -9.75
C SER A 67 -11.44 10.53 -11.26
N ASP A 68 -10.46 11.33 -11.68
CA ASP A 68 -9.92 11.26 -13.04
C ASP A 68 -9.39 9.85 -13.35
N LYS A 69 -9.72 9.32 -14.53
CA LYS A 69 -9.38 7.94 -14.91
C LYS A 69 -7.88 7.72 -15.12
N ASP A 70 -7.15 8.78 -15.46
CA ASP A 70 -5.72 8.71 -15.76
C ASP A 70 -4.91 8.88 -14.47
N SER A 71 -5.19 9.91 -13.70
CA SER A 71 -4.48 10.20 -12.45
C SER A 71 -4.94 9.32 -11.28
N ARG A 72 -6.24 9.01 -11.23
CA ARG A 72 -6.88 8.29 -10.10
C ARG A 72 -6.56 8.92 -8.74
N ALA A 73 -6.44 10.25 -8.73
CA ALA A 73 -6.03 10.99 -7.56
C ALA A 73 -7.11 10.98 -6.49
N VAL A 74 -6.73 10.68 -5.27
CA VAL A 74 -7.52 10.88 -4.06
C VAL A 74 -6.68 11.66 -3.05
N LYS A 75 -7.36 12.54 -2.31
CA LYS A 75 -6.75 13.30 -1.22
C LYS A 75 -7.19 12.72 0.11
N LEU A 76 -6.24 12.53 1.00
CA LEU A 76 -6.44 12.21 2.40
C LEU A 76 -6.16 13.46 3.22
N SER A 77 -7.10 13.85 4.08
CA SER A 77 -6.98 15.03 4.94
C SER A 77 -7.16 14.65 6.40
N PHE A 78 -6.18 15.01 7.21
CA PHE A 78 -6.13 14.78 8.65
C PHE A 78 -6.12 16.11 9.38
N ASN A 79 -7.02 16.33 10.33
CA ASN A 79 -7.13 17.55 11.12
C ASN A 79 -6.23 17.56 12.39
N GLY A 80 -5.16 16.75 12.41
CA GLY A 80 -4.30 16.53 13.57
C GLY A 80 -4.72 15.27 14.32
N ASN A 81 -4.25 15.12 15.57
CA ASN A 81 -4.61 13.99 16.41
C ASN A 81 -6.12 13.83 16.51
N GLY A 82 -6.62 12.69 16.09
CA GLY A 82 -8.07 12.47 16.09
C GLY A 82 -8.50 11.15 15.48
N GLY A 83 -9.82 10.96 15.49
CA GLY A 83 -10.49 9.76 15.03
C GLY A 83 -11.07 9.85 13.62
N SER A 84 -10.73 10.88 12.84
CA SER A 84 -11.38 11.14 11.56
C SER A 84 -10.36 11.39 10.45
N LEU A 85 -10.61 10.75 9.31
CA LEU A 85 -9.92 10.92 8.05
C LEU A 85 -10.95 11.32 6.99
N GLU A 86 -10.76 12.47 6.35
CA GLU A 86 -11.50 12.83 5.15
C GLU A 86 -10.79 12.29 3.92
N ILE A 87 -11.51 11.52 3.10
CA ILE A 87 -11.07 11.05 1.80
C ILE A 87 -11.86 11.82 0.75
N SER A 88 -11.18 12.48 -0.17
CA SER A 88 -11.84 13.27 -1.21
C SER A 88 -11.23 13.06 -2.58
N SER A 89 -12.04 13.31 -3.61
CA SER A 89 -11.61 13.33 -5.00
C SER A 89 -12.39 14.41 -5.75
N SER A 90 -11.75 15.01 -6.73
CA SER A 90 -12.35 16.04 -7.58
C SER A 90 -11.96 15.79 -9.02
N TYR A 91 -12.96 15.82 -9.92
CA TYR A 91 -12.76 15.78 -11.35
C TYR A 91 -13.71 16.75 -12.07
N ARG A 92 -13.17 17.54 -12.98
CA ARG A 92 -13.93 18.64 -13.62
C ARG A 92 -15.26 18.22 -14.25
N GLU A 93 -15.32 16.99 -14.78
CA GLU A 93 -16.51 16.49 -15.48
C GLU A 93 -17.54 15.86 -14.54
N PHE A 94 -17.10 15.25 -13.43
CA PHE A 94 -17.95 14.50 -12.50
C PHE A 94 -18.20 15.22 -11.18
N GLY A 95 -17.48 16.31 -10.91
CA GLY A 95 -17.66 17.10 -9.70
C GLY A 95 -16.74 16.66 -8.56
N PHE A 96 -17.23 16.76 -7.34
CA PHE A 96 -16.49 16.53 -6.10
C PHE A 96 -17.18 15.44 -5.27
N ALA A 97 -16.40 14.56 -4.69
CA ALA A 97 -16.86 13.57 -3.73
C ALA A 97 -15.96 13.59 -2.50
N ASN A 98 -16.56 13.46 -1.32
CA ASN A 98 -15.85 13.26 -0.07
C ASN A 98 -16.56 12.25 0.82
N GLU A 99 -15.81 11.63 1.69
CA GLU A 99 -16.29 10.70 2.71
C GLU A 99 -15.41 10.81 3.94
N GLU A 100 -16.03 10.75 5.10
CA GLU A 100 -15.32 10.75 6.38
C GLU A 100 -15.29 9.34 6.94
N LEU A 101 -14.11 8.89 7.34
CA LEU A 101 -13.85 7.57 7.88
C LEU A 101 -13.31 7.69 9.32
N ASN A 102 -13.89 6.89 10.22
CA ASN A 102 -13.36 6.77 11.58
C ASN A 102 -12.05 5.98 11.58
N VAL A 103 -11.01 6.59 12.13
CA VAL A 103 -9.64 6.04 12.14
C VAL A 103 -8.96 6.39 13.47
N SER A 104 -7.80 5.80 13.73
CA SER A 104 -6.90 6.27 14.78
C SER A 104 -5.71 6.95 14.10
N TYR A 105 -5.61 8.26 14.24
CA TYR A 105 -4.51 9.04 13.71
C TYR A 105 -3.79 9.82 14.83
N GLU A 106 -2.48 9.65 14.86
CA GLU A 106 -1.57 10.39 15.73
C GLU A 106 -0.59 11.17 14.86
N GLY A 107 -0.64 12.49 14.91
CA GLY A 107 0.24 13.35 14.11
C GLY A 107 -0.31 14.77 13.91
N PRO A 108 0.47 15.63 13.24
CA PRO A 108 0.04 16.99 12.89
C PRO A 108 -1.06 16.94 11.81
N PRO A 109 -1.79 18.05 11.60
CA PRO A 109 -2.65 18.20 10.44
C PRO A 109 -1.87 17.94 9.16
N LEU A 110 -2.44 17.16 8.25
CA LEU A 110 -1.76 16.74 7.02
C LEU A 110 -2.76 16.58 5.88
N GLU A 111 -2.41 17.10 4.71
CA GLU A 111 -3.05 16.77 3.45
C GLU A 111 -2.05 16.04 2.54
N ILE A 112 -2.47 14.91 1.97
CA ILE A 112 -1.60 14.09 1.13
C ILE A 112 -2.40 13.42 0.02
N GLY A 113 -1.86 13.43 -1.19
CA GLY A 113 -2.47 12.84 -2.37
C GLY A 113 -1.89 11.48 -2.73
N PHE A 114 -2.74 10.57 -3.17
CA PHE A 114 -2.31 9.27 -3.65
C PHE A 114 -3.05 8.85 -4.92
N ASN A 115 -2.42 7.99 -5.69
CA ASN A 115 -3.15 7.19 -6.66
C ASN A 115 -3.98 6.14 -5.90
N SER A 116 -5.29 6.22 -6.02
CA SER A 116 -6.24 5.36 -5.29
C SER A 116 -6.01 3.87 -5.56
N ARG A 117 -5.56 3.52 -6.76
CA ARG A 117 -5.28 2.13 -7.13
C ARG A 117 -4.10 1.58 -6.34
N TYR A 118 -2.99 2.33 -6.28
CA TYR A 118 -1.80 1.87 -5.56
C TYR A 118 -2.04 1.80 -4.05
N LEU A 119 -2.77 2.78 -3.51
CA LEU A 119 -3.16 2.75 -2.10
C LEU A 119 -4.04 1.53 -1.80
N PHE A 120 -5.02 1.25 -2.65
CA PHE A 120 -5.90 0.09 -2.55
C PHE A 120 -5.12 -1.24 -2.64
N GLU A 121 -4.23 -1.38 -3.63
CA GLU A 121 -3.39 -2.57 -3.81
C GLU A 121 -2.49 -2.81 -2.58
N GLY A 122 -1.91 -1.74 -2.02
CA GLY A 122 -1.10 -1.81 -0.81
C GLY A 122 -1.87 -2.28 0.42
N LEU A 123 -3.08 -1.76 0.62
CA LEU A 123 -3.96 -2.18 1.72
C LEU A 123 -4.40 -3.64 1.57
N GLN A 124 -4.79 -4.05 0.37
CA GLN A 124 -5.21 -5.43 0.12
C GLN A 124 -4.08 -6.46 0.24
N ALA A 125 -2.84 -6.05 0.01
CA ALA A 125 -1.69 -6.94 0.15
C ALA A 125 -1.34 -7.23 1.62
N MET A 126 -1.85 -6.43 2.58
CA MET A 126 -1.60 -6.65 4.00
C MET A 126 -2.45 -7.80 4.52
N VAL A 127 -1.78 -8.77 5.16
CA VAL A 127 -2.45 -9.90 5.84
C VAL A 127 -2.57 -9.54 7.32
N SER A 128 -3.55 -8.69 7.66
CA SER A 128 -3.72 -8.13 8.99
C SER A 128 -5.13 -7.58 9.16
N SER A 129 -5.70 -7.65 10.36
CA SER A 129 -7.01 -7.07 10.68
C SER A 129 -6.96 -5.54 10.78
N LEU A 130 -5.79 -4.99 11.09
CA LEU A 130 -5.52 -3.56 11.10
C LEU A 130 -4.27 -3.27 10.29
N VAL A 131 -4.22 -2.10 9.69
CA VAL A 131 -3.08 -1.61 8.93
C VAL A 131 -2.59 -0.30 9.53
N SER A 132 -1.27 -0.19 9.68
CA SER A 132 -0.59 1.03 10.08
C SER A 132 0.01 1.71 8.84
N ILE A 133 -0.27 3.00 8.67
CA ILE A 133 0.30 3.84 7.61
C ILE A 133 1.12 4.95 8.28
N GLU A 134 2.42 4.88 8.10
CA GLU A 134 3.37 5.88 8.60
C GLU A 134 3.48 7.02 7.59
N LEU A 135 3.23 8.24 8.05
CA LEU A 135 3.19 9.47 7.24
C LEU A 135 4.22 10.48 7.75
N SER A 136 4.77 11.29 6.86
CA SER A 136 5.73 12.34 7.23
C SER A 136 5.20 13.72 6.85
N ASP A 137 5.09 13.99 5.57
CA ASP A 137 4.56 15.21 4.98
C ASP A 137 3.82 14.88 3.68
N GLY A 138 3.27 15.89 3.00
CA GLY A 138 2.50 15.70 1.77
C GLY A 138 3.32 15.27 0.55
N GLY A 139 4.64 15.21 0.62
CA GLY A 139 5.53 14.89 -0.50
C GLY A 139 6.47 13.71 -0.26
N SER A 140 6.65 13.30 0.99
CA SER A 140 7.52 12.17 1.36
C SER A 140 6.82 10.83 1.20
N PRO A 141 7.55 9.76 0.83
CA PRO A 141 6.98 8.41 0.77
C PRO A 141 6.34 8.01 2.11
N CYS A 142 5.23 7.31 2.05
CA CYS A 142 4.62 6.69 3.22
C CYS A 142 4.88 5.18 3.24
N VAL A 143 4.76 4.59 4.42
CA VAL A 143 4.99 3.16 4.64
C VAL A 143 3.73 2.53 5.21
N VAL A 144 3.27 1.47 4.54
CA VAL A 144 2.14 0.66 4.97
C VAL A 144 2.66 -0.65 5.55
N ARG A 145 2.19 -1.00 6.75
CA ARG A 145 2.59 -2.22 7.48
C ARG A 145 1.36 -2.89 8.11
N PRO A 146 1.43 -4.19 8.42
CA PRO A 146 0.46 -4.79 9.33
C PRO A 146 0.41 -4.00 10.64
N GLY A 147 -0.79 -3.67 11.10
CA GLY A 147 -1.01 -2.88 12.33
C GLY A 147 -1.09 -3.73 13.59
N ASP A 148 -1.23 -5.05 13.46
CA ASP A 148 -1.23 -5.99 14.56
C ASP A 148 0.16 -6.65 14.73
N SER A 149 0.54 -6.88 15.98
CA SER A 149 1.81 -7.53 16.34
C SER A 149 1.83 -9.04 16.06
N GLU A 150 0.70 -9.63 15.72
CA GLU A 150 0.54 -11.06 15.49
C GLU A 150 0.74 -11.46 14.02
N SER A 151 1.01 -10.52 13.14
CA SER A 151 1.28 -10.82 11.74
C SER A 151 2.50 -11.74 11.59
N LEU A 152 2.27 -12.90 10.99
CA LEU A 152 3.31 -13.91 10.70
C LEU A 152 4.33 -13.42 9.66
N PHE A 153 4.04 -12.33 8.97
CA PHE A 153 4.87 -11.81 7.88
C PHE A 153 5.28 -10.36 8.16
N LYS A 154 6.56 -10.08 8.03
CA LYS A 154 7.07 -8.70 7.99
C LYS A 154 6.82 -8.11 6.61
N GLN A 155 5.65 -7.57 6.41
CA GLN A 155 5.27 -6.89 5.16
C GLN A 155 5.57 -5.40 5.26
N VAL A 156 6.10 -4.85 4.19
CA VAL A 156 6.35 -3.40 4.03
C VAL A 156 5.93 -3.02 2.63
N TYR A 157 5.04 -2.06 2.52
CA TYR A 157 4.64 -1.47 1.25
C TYR A 157 4.95 0.03 1.29
N VAL A 158 5.73 0.50 0.34
CA VAL A 158 6.11 1.91 0.24
C VAL A 158 5.28 2.56 -0.86
N LEU A 159 4.65 3.67 -0.54
CA LEU A 159 3.80 4.41 -1.45
C LEU A 159 4.30 5.85 -1.58
N ILE A 160 4.49 6.29 -2.81
CA ILE A 160 4.94 7.66 -3.12
C ILE A 160 3.69 8.52 -3.33
N PRO A 161 3.55 9.65 -2.62
CA PRO A 161 2.42 10.54 -2.79
C PRO A 161 2.45 11.25 -4.15
N MET A 162 1.28 11.70 -4.57
CA MET A 162 1.08 12.53 -5.75
C MET A 162 0.96 13.99 -5.34
N ARG A 163 1.41 14.89 -6.20
CA ARG A 163 1.06 16.32 -6.08
C ARG A 163 -0.42 16.49 -6.44
N LEU A 164 -1.13 17.18 -5.56
CA LEU A 164 -2.54 17.53 -5.73
C LEU A 164 -2.67 18.83 -6.54
#